data_ad2e916b8368f924975d4a22528c2221
#
_entry.id   ad2e916b8368f924975d4a22528c2221
#
_cell.length_a   1.000
_cell.length_b   1.000
_cell.length_c   1.000
_cell.angle_alpha   90.00
_cell.angle_beta   90.00
_cell.angle_gamma   90.00
#
_symmetry.space_group_name_H-M   'P 1'
#
loop_
_entity.id
_entity.type
_entity.pdbx_description
1 polymer ?
#
loop_
_entity_poly.entity_id
_entity_poly.type
_entity_poly.pdbx_seq_one_letter_code
_entity_poly.pdbx_strand_id
1 'polypeptide(L)'
;DTVRRQRQMCIRDRNKPIAIAEDKIFHFQYPETKEFLDEIGIPLISWSIFNNEEIPNEASSLIIPGGFPEKYACHISNSDKSLNSLREFRKKGFIYAECGGMMILGDLLKDENGNNHKMSGILPFKSKKSNLTVGYRYIKGLKNTPIIKQNQSMRGHEFHYWEVESSSSEFDLKKTEYQNQLCSPWEIKSWETEFKNEGWSDKKLHASWIH
;
A
#
# COMPACT_ATOMS: atom_id res chain seq x y z
N ASP A 1 33.85 19.62 9.21
CA ASP A 1 32.48 20.05 8.85
C ASP A 1 32.20 19.99 7.33
N THR A 2 33.16 20.40 6.51
CA THR A 2 33.04 20.38 5.02
C THR A 2 32.95 18.95 4.48
N VAL A 3 33.72 18.03 5.03
CA VAL A 3 33.73 16.60 4.60
C VAL A 3 32.40 15.90 5.00
N ARG A 4 31.81 16.26 6.15
CA ARG A 4 30.50 15.75 6.58
C ARG A 4 29.38 16.28 5.70
N ARG A 5 29.41 17.57 5.32
CA ARG A 5 28.48 18.18 4.38
C ARG A 5 28.61 17.60 2.97
N GLN A 6 29.84 17.37 2.48
CA GLN A 6 30.05 16.69 1.19
C GLN A 6 29.54 15.24 1.19
N ARG A 7 29.74 14.46 2.26
CA ARG A 7 29.19 13.11 2.38
C ARG A 7 27.66 13.12 2.42
N GLN A 8 27.05 14.06 3.13
CA GLN A 8 25.57 14.21 3.13
C GLN A 8 25.05 14.63 1.76
N MET A 9 25.74 15.53 1.03
CA MET A 9 25.37 15.94 -0.33
C MET A 9 25.49 14.77 -1.32
N CYS A 10 26.58 13.99 -1.24
CA CYS A 10 26.75 12.79 -2.08
C CYS A 10 25.74 11.67 -1.80
N ILE A 11 25.19 11.59 -0.60
CA ILE A 11 24.13 10.62 -0.25
C ILE A 11 22.80 11.09 -0.82
N ARG A 12 22.45 12.36 -0.69
CA ARG A 12 21.22 12.94 -1.27
C ARG A 12 21.14 12.79 -2.78
N ASP A 13 22.26 12.98 -3.48
CA ASP A 13 22.32 12.82 -4.95
C ASP A 13 22.18 11.37 -5.44
N ARG A 14 22.32 10.39 -4.56
CA ARG A 14 22.24 8.96 -4.90
C ARG A 14 20.88 8.32 -4.58
N ASN A 15 20.11 8.92 -3.70
CA ASN A 15 18.84 8.35 -3.26
C ASN A 15 17.70 8.85 -4.15
N LYS A 16 17.05 7.90 -4.85
CA LYS A 16 15.86 8.22 -5.62
C LYS A 16 14.71 8.55 -4.66
N PRO A 17 13.88 9.55 -5.00
CA PRO A 17 12.77 9.95 -4.13
C PRO A 17 11.75 8.83 -3.95
N ILE A 18 11.05 8.89 -2.82
CA ILE A 18 9.85 8.12 -2.54
C ILE A 18 8.65 9.05 -2.68
N ALA A 19 7.67 8.66 -3.50
CA ALA A 19 6.38 9.32 -3.50
C ALA A 19 5.56 8.84 -2.30
N ILE A 20 4.82 9.75 -1.67
CA ILE A 20 3.90 9.42 -0.59
C ILE A 20 2.53 9.99 -0.90
N ALA A 21 1.48 9.15 -0.82
CA ALA A 21 0.11 9.63 -0.95
C ALA A 21 -0.23 10.50 0.26
N GLU A 22 -0.49 11.78 -0.02
CA GLU A 22 -0.71 12.80 1.00
C GLU A 22 -1.83 13.74 0.57
N ASP A 23 -3.04 13.43 1.02
CA ASP A 23 -4.22 14.22 0.81
C ASP A 23 -5.29 13.88 1.86
N LYS A 24 -6.48 14.42 1.73
CA LYS A 24 -7.55 14.18 2.70
C LYS A 24 -8.10 12.75 2.75
N ILE A 25 -7.72 11.89 1.81
CA ILE A 25 -8.07 10.47 1.79
C ILE A 25 -7.11 9.69 2.69
N PHE A 26 -5.79 9.98 2.58
CA PHE A 26 -4.69 9.25 3.23
C PHE A 26 -4.03 10.13 4.28
N HIS A 27 -4.50 10.06 5.51
CA HIS A 27 -4.02 10.92 6.59
C HIS A 27 -3.52 10.16 7.83
N PHE A 28 -3.57 8.83 7.84
CA PHE A 28 -2.92 8.03 8.86
C PHE A 28 -1.46 7.81 8.50
N GLN A 29 -0.65 8.80 8.83
CA GLN A 29 0.79 8.80 8.58
C GLN A 29 1.51 8.94 9.90
N TYR A 30 2.61 8.20 10.04
CA TYR A 30 3.51 8.32 11.17
C TYR A 30 4.55 9.41 10.87
N PRO A 31 4.56 10.53 11.62
CA PRO A 31 5.56 11.59 11.45
C PRO A 31 6.99 11.05 11.50
N GLU A 32 7.22 10.08 12.39
CA GLU A 32 8.52 9.42 12.59
C GLU A 32 9.04 8.75 11.32
N THR A 33 8.16 8.23 10.46
CA THR A 33 8.55 7.65 9.17
C THR A 33 9.16 8.73 8.27
N LYS A 34 8.54 9.91 8.20
CA LYS A 34 9.04 11.04 7.40
C LYS A 34 10.36 11.57 7.97
N GLU A 35 10.44 11.75 9.29
CA GLU A 35 11.65 12.17 9.99
C GLU A 35 12.81 11.20 9.75
N PHE A 36 12.57 9.90 9.89
CA PHE A 36 13.57 8.87 9.62
C PHE A 36 14.07 8.88 8.18
N LEU A 37 13.16 8.99 7.20
CA LEU A 37 13.54 9.06 5.78
C LEU A 37 14.36 10.32 5.46
N ASP A 38 14.00 11.46 6.05
CA ASP A 38 14.80 12.70 5.93
C ASP A 38 16.17 12.56 6.59
N GLU A 39 16.25 11.96 7.78
CA GLU A 39 17.52 11.73 8.50
C GLU A 39 18.49 10.88 7.68
N ILE A 40 18.01 9.83 7.01
CA ILE A 40 18.84 8.99 6.13
C ILE A 40 19.02 9.56 4.72
N GLY A 41 18.48 10.76 4.46
CA GLY A 41 18.67 11.52 3.21
C GLY A 41 17.85 10.98 2.02
N ILE A 42 16.71 10.34 2.26
CA ILE A 42 15.77 9.91 1.20
C ILE A 42 14.73 11.00 0.99
N PRO A 43 14.69 11.64 -0.20
CA PRO A 43 13.71 12.69 -0.48
C PRO A 43 12.30 12.12 -0.56
N LEU A 44 11.33 12.84 0.01
CA LEU A 44 9.90 12.55 -0.12
C LEU A 44 9.25 13.54 -1.08
N ILE A 45 8.34 13.05 -1.93
CA ILE A 45 7.53 13.84 -2.84
C ILE A 45 6.06 13.50 -2.60
N SER A 46 5.25 14.50 -2.26
CA SER A 46 3.81 14.31 -2.08
C SER A 46 3.14 13.95 -3.41
N TRP A 47 2.15 13.07 -3.36
CA TRP A 47 1.26 12.70 -4.46
C TRP A 47 -0.18 12.71 -3.98
N SER A 48 -1.08 13.25 -4.77
CA SER A 48 -2.50 13.34 -4.43
C SER A 48 -3.37 12.65 -5.47
N ILE A 49 -4.02 11.55 -5.07
CA ILE A 49 -5.07 10.92 -5.87
C ILE A 49 -6.34 11.79 -5.84
N PHE A 50 -6.56 12.51 -4.74
CA PHE A 50 -7.70 13.42 -4.63
C PHE A 50 -7.63 14.54 -5.69
N ASN A 51 -6.45 15.06 -5.98
CA ASN A 51 -6.25 16.07 -7.03
C ASN A 51 -6.09 15.45 -8.43
N ASN A 52 -6.25 14.14 -8.57
CA ASN A 52 -6.08 13.40 -9.83
C ASN A 52 -4.69 13.63 -10.47
N GLU A 53 -3.63 13.58 -9.65
CA GLU A 53 -2.24 13.78 -10.06
C GLU A 53 -1.61 12.49 -10.60
N GLU A 54 -0.61 12.62 -11.46
CA GLU A 54 0.29 11.51 -11.79
C GLU A 54 1.33 11.33 -10.69
N ILE A 55 1.73 10.08 -10.44
CA ILE A 55 2.86 9.80 -9.56
C ILE A 55 4.12 10.43 -10.16
N PRO A 56 4.90 11.21 -9.38
CA PRO A 56 6.12 11.85 -9.87
C PRO A 56 7.05 10.88 -10.59
N ASN A 57 7.50 11.23 -11.78
CA ASN A 57 8.31 10.34 -12.62
C ASN A 57 9.66 9.96 -12.01
N GLU A 58 10.22 10.84 -11.20
CA GLU A 58 11.48 10.65 -10.46
C GLU A 58 11.34 9.68 -9.29
N ALA A 59 10.12 9.39 -8.83
CA ALA A 59 9.89 8.47 -7.72
C ALA A 59 10.30 7.04 -8.09
N SER A 60 11.04 6.40 -7.19
CA SER A 60 11.42 4.99 -7.30
C SER A 60 10.49 4.05 -6.54
N SER A 61 9.82 4.59 -5.53
CA SER A 61 8.89 3.87 -4.66
C SER A 61 7.70 4.75 -4.32
N LEU A 62 6.59 4.13 -3.95
CA LEU A 62 5.36 4.79 -3.54
C LEU A 62 4.89 4.23 -2.21
N ILE A 63 4.62 5.09 -1.26
CA ILE A 63 3.94 4.77 -0.01
C ILE A 63 2.51 5.26 -0.09
N ILE A 64 1.55 4.36 0.15
CA ILE A 64 0.12 4.68 0.26
C ILE A 64 -0.33 4.33 1.68
N PRO A 65 -0.37 5.31 2.57
CA PRO A 65 -0.70 5.08 3.98
C PRO A 65 -2.18 4.79 4.20
N GLY A 66 -2.54 4.54 5.43
CA GLY A 66 -3.93 4.37 5.85
C GLY A 66 -4.78 5.64 5.66
N GLY A 67 -6.09 5.43 5.65
CA GLY A 67 -7.07 6.51 5.49
C GLY A 67 -8.47 5.96 5.29
N PHE A 68 -9.37 6.80 4.76
CA PHE A 68 -10.77 6.44 4.53
C PHE A 68 -11.15 6.56 3.04
N PRO A 69 -10.59 5.71 2.15
CA PRO A 69 -10.88 5.78 0.73
C PRO A 69 -12.35 5.49 0.40
N GLU A 70 -13.06 4.73 1.24
CA GLU A 70 -14.47 4.43 1.07
C GLU A 70 -15.36 5.68 1.10
N LYS A 71 -14.99 6.71 1.84
CA LYS A 71 -15.70 8.00 1.87
C LYS A 71 -15.54 8.80 0.58
N TYR A 72 -14.50 8.48 -0.17
CA TYR A 72 -14.15 9.16 -1.42
C TYR A 72 -14.16 8.20 -2.62
N ALA A 73 -14.76 7.02 -2.50
CA ALA A 73 -14.71 5.96 -3.48
C ALA A 73 -15.18 6.41 -4.88
N CYS A 74 -16.29 7.17 -4.94
CA CYS A 74 -16.78 7.77 -6.18
C CYS A 74 -15.75 8.76 -6.78
N HIS A 75 -15.14 9.59 -5.95
CA HIS A 75 -14.13 10.55 -6.40
C HIS A 75 -12.88 9.84 -6.93
N ILE A 76 -12.38 8.86 -6.19
CA ILE A 76 -11.22 8.05 -6.58
C ILE A 76 -11.49 7.33 -7.91
N SER A 77 -12.68 6.73 -8.09
CA SER A 77 -13.03 6.00 -9.32
C SER A 77 -13.07 6.89 -10.56
N ASN A 78 -13.23 8.20 -10.39
CA ASN A 78 -13.17 9.20 -11.47
C ASN A 78 -11.80 9.86 -11.61
N SER A 79 -10.82 9.50 -10.78
CA SER A 79 -9.45 10.02 -10.85
C SER A 79 -8.61 9.20 -11.83
N ASP A 80 -9.03 9.17 -13.09
CA ASP A 80 -8.46 8.33 -14.14
C ASP A 80 -6.95 8.51 -14.32
N LYS A 81 -6.48 9.77 -14.24
CA LYS A 81 -5.06 10.09 -14.41
C LYS A 81 -4.22 9.43 -13.31
N SER A 82 -4.65 9.56 -12.05
CA SER A 82 -3.98 8.94 -10.91
C SER A 82 -4.03 7.42 -10.97
N LEU A 83 -5.20 6.83 -11.26
CA LEU A 83 -5.35 5.38 -11.33
C LEU A 83 -4.53 4.77 -12.48
N ASN A 84 -4.45 5.43 -13.62
CA ASN A 84 -3.61 5.00 -14.75
C ASN A 84 -2.12 5.12 -14.38
N SER A 85 -1.72 6.25 -13.77
CA SER A 85 -0.37 6.45 -13.30
C SER A 85 0.06 5.37 -12.28
N LEU A 86 -0.86 4.98 -11.38
CA LEU A 86 -0.61 3.91 -10.40
C LEU A 86 -0.38 2.55 -11.07
N ARG A 87 -1.16 2.21 -12.11
CA ARG A 87 -0.97 0.99 -12.91
C ARG A 87 0.37 0.97 -13.63
N GLU A 88 0.76 2.11 -14.23
CA GLU A 88 2.05 2.23 -14.90
C GLU A 88 3.21 2.21 -13.90
N PHE A 89 3.06 2.84 -12.73
CA PHE A 89 4.07 2.83 -11.69
C PHE A 89 4.32 1.42 -11.16
N ARG A 90 3.27 0.58 -11.03
CA ARG A 90 3.39 -0.83 -10.63
C ARG A 90 4.36 -1.64 -11.50
N LYS A 91 4.53 -1.28 -12.75
CA LYS A 91 5.45 -1.97 -13.67
C LYS A 91 6.93 -1.65 -13.36
N LYS A 92 7.21 -0.47 -12.82
CA LYS A 92 8.59 0.05 -12.65
C LYS A 92 9.04 0.23 -11.19
N GLY A 93 8.16 0.69 -10.31
CA GLY A 93 8.46 1.06 -8.93
C GLY A 93 7.98 0.05 -7.90
N PHE A 94 8.42 0.23 -6.65
CA PHE A 94 7.93 -0.52 -5.50
C PHE A 94 6.76 0.21 -4.86
N ILE A 95 5.66 -0.48 -4.61
CA ILE A 95 4.47 0.04 -3.92
C ILE A 95 4.37 -0.59 -2.54
N TYR A 96 4.29 0.26 -1.51
CA TYR A 96 3.96 -0.11 -0.14
C TYR A 96 2.61 0.51 0.21
N ALA A 97 1.62 -0.31 0.57
CA ALA A 97 0.27 0.15 0.86
C ALA A 97 -0.27 -0.47 2.15
N GLU A 98 -0.78 0.37 3.03
CA GLU A 98 -1.31 0.01 4.34
C GLU A 98 -2.80 0.29 4.44
N CYS A 99 -3.54 -0.62 5.08
CA CYS A 99 -4.94 -0.43 5.49
C CYS A 99 -5.80 0.17 4.34
N GLY A 100 -6.34 1.37 4.52
CA GLY A 100 -7.11 2.09 3.49
C GLY A 100 -6.34 2.28 2.17
N GLY A 101 -5.02 2.49 2.24
CA GLY A 101 -4.17 2.59 1.06
C GLY A 101 -4.14 1.32 0.22
N MET A 102 -4.25 0.15 0.85
CA MET A 102 -4.36 -1.11 0.14
C MET A 102 -5.66 -1.21 -0.66
N MET A 103 -6.76 -0.66 -0.15
CA MET A 103 -8.09 -0.80 -0.76
C MET A 103 -8.14 -0.23 -2.18
N ILE A 104 -7.37 0.83 -2.49
CA ILE A 104 -7.34 1.39 -3.84
C ILE A 104 -6.57 0.52 -4.85
N LEU A 105 -5.84 -0.48 -4.38
CA LEU A 105 -5.13 -1.44 -5.24
C LEU A 105 -6.04 -2.55 -5.74
N GLY A 106 -7.20 -2.77 -5.12
CA GLY A 106 -8.20 -3.75 -5.53
C GLY A 106 -8.91 -3.42 -6.85
N ASP A 107 -9.80 -4.30 -7.27
CA ASP A 107 -10.66 -4.12 -8.45
C ASP A 107 -11.81 -3.16 -8.16
N LEU A 108 -12.46 -3.38 -7.02
CA LEU A 108 -13.65 -2.63 -6.61
C LEU A 108 -13.57 -2.27 -5.13
N LEU A 109 -14.05 -1.08 -4.81
CA LEU A 109 -14.34 -0.63 -3.45
C LEU A 109 -15.83 -0.34 -3.33
N LYS A 110 -16.50 -1.03 -2.40
CA LYS A 110 -17.88 -0.76 -2.08
C LYS A 110 -17.94 0.38 -1.07
N ASP A 111 -18.65 1.46 -1.37
CA ASP A 111 -18.82 2.59 -0.45
C ASP A 111 -19.75 2.26 0.72
N GLU A 112 -19.94 3.21 1.64
CA GLU A 112 -20.82 3.05 2.80
C GLU A 112 -22.30 2.82 2.42
N ASN A 113 -22.72 3.24 1.22
CA ASN A 113 -24.06 3.05 0.68
C ASN A 113 -24.22 1.74 -0.10
N GLY A 114 -23.14 0.97 -0.23
CA GLY A 114 -23.14 -0.30 -0.95
C GLY A 114 -22.90 -0.20 -2.46
N ASN A 115 -22.56 0.99 -2.99
CA ASN A 115 -22.26 1.16 -4.40
C ASN A 115 -20.83 0.71 -4.72
N ASN A 116 -20.64 0.05 -5.83
CA ASN A 116 -19.35 -0.41 -6.29
C ASN A 116 -18.63 0.69 -7.09
N HIS A 117 -17.39 0.95 -6.75
CA HIS A 117 -16.51 1.91 -7.41
C HIS A 117 -15.24 1.21 -7.90
N LYS A 118 -14.89 1.43 -9.17
CA LYS A 118 -13.67 0.86 -9.75
C LYS A 118 -12.44 1.50 -9.13
N MET A 119 -11.45 0.65 -8.77
CA MET A 119 -10.16 1.06 -8.26
C MET A 119 -9.06 0.76 -9.29
N SER A 120 -7.82 0.64 -8.85
CA SER A 120 -6.72 0.43 -9.80
C SER A 120 -6.69 -0.95 -10.46
N GLY A 121 -7.27 -1.98 -9.84
CA GLY A 121 -7.25 -3.35 -10.36
C GLY A 121 -5.87 -4.01 -10.37
N ILE A 122 -4.96 -3.54 -9.53
CA ILE A 122 -3.61 -4.12 -9.38
C ILE A 122 -3.68 -5.45 -8.62
N LEU A 123 -4.55 -5.51 -7.62
CA LEU A 123 -4.76 -6.70 -6.79
C LEU A 123 -6.14 -7.30 -7.03
N PRO A 124 -6.26 -8.65 -7.05
CA PRO A 124 -7.49 -9.35 -7.43
C PRO A 124 -8.48 -9.46 -6.27
N PHE A 125 -8.94 -8.35 -5.74
CA PHE A 125 -9.93 -8.35 -4.67
C PHE A 125 -10.95 -7.20 -4.78
N LYS A 126 -12.06 -7.38 -4.10
CA LYS A 126 -13.06 -6.37 -3.84
C LYS A 126 -13.08 -6.06 -2.35
N SER A 127 -13.23 -4.79 -1.98
CA SER A 127 -13.38 -4.36 -0.60
C SER A 127 -14.84 -4.03 -0.29
N LYS A 128 -15.32 -4.51 0.84
CA LYS A 128 -16.69 -4.23 1.33
C LYS A 128 -16.68 -3.96 2.84
N LYS A 129 -17.72 -3.28 3.31
CA LYS A 129 -17.92 -3.04 4.74
C LYS A 129 -18.15 -4.34 5.50
N SER A 130 -17.54 -4.45 6.66
CA SER A 130 -17.61 -5.59 7.57
C SER A 130 -17.69 -5.12 9.02
N ASN A 131 -17.53 -6.02 9.96
CA ASN A 131 -17.40 -5.69 11.37
C ASN A 131 -16.04 -5.05 11.68
N LEU A 132 -15.98 -4.32 12.80
CA LEU A 132 -14.71 -3.78 13.28
C LEU A 132 -13.71 -4.91 13.55
N THR A 133 -12.57 -4.80 12.89
CA THR A 133 -11.38 -5.61 13.19
C THR A 133 -10.33 -4.67 13.78
N VAL A 134 -9.92 -4.93 15.01
CA VAL A 134 -8.96 -4.08 15.73
C VAL A 134 -8.08 -4.90 16.64
N GLY A 135 -6.82 -4.51 16.76
CA GLY A 135 -5.89 -5.01 17.78
C GLY A 135 -4.51 -5.37 17.25
N TYR A 136 -3.68 -5.77 18.19
CA TYR A 136 -2.33 -6.22 17.89
C TYR A 136 -2.32 -7.61 17.28
N ARG A 137 -1.35 -7.82 16.38
CA ARG A 137 -1.13 -9.10 15.69
C ARG A 137 0.30 -9.57 15.87
N TYR A 138 0.45 -10.86 16.09
CA TYR A 138 1.71 -11.55 15.90
C TYR A 138 1.80 -11.90 14.42
N ILE A 139 2.95 -11.58 13.83
CA ILE A 139 3.23 -11.71 12.41
C ILE A 139 4.39 -12.67 12.26
N LYS A 140 4.28 -13.63 11.33
CA LYS A 140 5.36 -14.53 10.98
C LYS A 140 5.52 -14.58 9.47
N GLY A 141 6.71 -14.27 8.99
CA GLY A 141 7.04 -14.28 7.57
C GLY A 141 6.93 -15.68 6.96
N LEU A 142 6.15 -15.82 5.90
CA LEU A 142 5.99 -17.06 5.14
C LEU A 142 7.06 -17.24 4.08
N LYS A 143 7.52 -16.14 3.51
CA LYS A 143 8.52 -16.10 2.43
C LYS A 143 9.44 -14.90 2.59
N ASN A 144 10.58 -14.92 1.89
CA ASN A 144 11.41 -13.73 1.77
C ASN A 144 10.74 -12.73 0.83
N THR A 145 10.38 -11.58 1.39
CA THR A 145 9.79 -10.44 0.67
C THR A 145 10.65 -9.19 0.93
N PRO A 146 10.42 -8.09 0.25
CA PRO A 146 11.13 -6.84 0.56
C PRO A 146 10.93 -6.34 2.00
N ILE A 147 9.85 -6.74 2.67
CA ILE A 147 9.47 -6.23 4.00
C ILE A 147 9.85 -7.20 5.12
N ILE A 148 9.72 -8.51 4.91
CA ILE A 148 9.95 -9.52 5.95
C ILE A 148 10.67 -10.72 5.37
N LYS A 149 11.56 -11.33 6.17
CA LYS A 149 12.23 -12.59 5.83
C LYS A 149 11.39 -13.78 6.27
N GLN A 150 11.55 -14.92 5.60
CA GLN A 150 10.92 -16.17 6.01
C GLN A 150 11.28 -16.51 7.45
N ASN A 151 10.29 -16.94 8.24
CA ASN A 151 10.39 -17.24 9.68
C ASN A 151 10.75 -16.06 10.59
N GLN A 152 10.93 -14.85 10.05
CA GLN A 152 11.05 -13.66 10.89
C GLN A 152 9.71 -13.37 11.56
N SER A 153 9.74 -12.99 12.83
CA SER A 153 8.55 -12.60 13.59
C SER A 153 8.59 -11.12 13.92
N MET A 154 7.42 -10.50 13.89
CA MET A 154 7.23 -9.09 14.26
C MET A 154 5.84 -8.90 14.86
N ARG A 155 5.56 -7.70 15.32
CA ARG A 155 4.23 -7.28 15.81
C ARG A 155 3.75 -6.15 14.94
N GLY A 156 2.45 -6.11 14.73
CA GLY A 156 1.77 -5.02 14.04
C GLY A 156 0.40 -4.80 14.66
N HIS A 157 -0.30 -3.86 14.11
CA HIS A 157 -1.65 -3.49 14.52
C HIS A 157 -2.55 -3.46 13.29
N GLU A 158 -3.84 -3.75 13.43
CA GLU A 158 -4.85 -3.50 12.42
C GLU A 158 -6.05 -2.79 13.05
N PHE A 159 -6.64 -1.88 12.26
CA PHE A 159 -7.86 -1.18 12.63
C PHE A 159 -8.66 -0.84 11.37
N HIS A 160 -9.74 -1.60 11.10
CA HIS A 160 -10.56 -1.38 9.91
C HIS A 160 -11.99 -1.92 10.08
N TYR A 161 -12.92 -1.34 9.30
CA TYR A 161 -14.31 -1.80 9.16
C TYR A 161 -14.56 -2.43 7.79
N TRP A 162 -13.54 -2.61 6.97
CA TRP A 162 -13.63 -3.22 5.65
C TRP A 162 -12.92 -4.57 5.63
N GLU A 163 -13.41 -5.45 4.83
CA GLU A 163 -12.76 -6.72 4.51
C GLU A 163 -12.54 -6.83 3.01
N VAL A 164 -11.66 -7.72 2.62
CA VAL A 164 -11.39 -8.03 1.23
C VAL A 164 -11.89 -9.43 0.90
N GLU A 165 -12.50 -9.56 -0.26
CA GLU A 165 -12.90 -10.84 -0.83
C GLU A 165 -12.28 -10.98 -2.21
N SER A 166 -11.86 -12.20 -2.54
CA SER A 166 -11.30 -12.49 -3.87
C SER A 166 -12.30 -12.10 -4.95
N SER A 167 -11.81 -11.43 -6.00
CA SER A 167 -12.60 -11.17 -7.19
C SER A 167 -12.79 -12.49 -7.92
N SER A 168 -13.86 -13.25 -7.60
CA SER A 168 -14.14 -14.49 -8.28
C SER A 168 -14.61 -14.24 -9.73
N SER A 169 -13.91 -14.84 -10.66
CA SER A 169 -14.37 -15.37 -11.95
C SER A 169 -14.76 -14.46 -13.11
N GLU A 170 -15.19 -13.24 -12.99
CA GLU A 170 -15.55 -12.44 -14.19
C GLU A 170 -14.35 -11.69 -14.82
N PHE A 171 -13.28 -11.51 -14.08
CA PHE A 171 -12.03 -10.88 -14.56
C PHE A 171 -10.87 -11.85 -14.79
N ASP A 172 -11.09 -13.15 -14.68
CA ASP A 172 -10.06 -14.21 -14.82
C ASP A 172 -9.40 -14.27 -16.23
N LEU A 173 -9.91 -13.54 -17.21
CA LEU A 173 -9.38 -13.53 -18.57
C LEU A 173 -8.20 -12.56 -18.77
N LYS A 174 -7.84 -11.77 -17.77
CA LYS A 174 -6.68 -10.86 -17.82
C LYS A 174 -5.87 -10.91 -16.55
N LYS A 175 -5.52 -12.12 -16.08
CA LYS A 175 -4.45 -12.23 -15.07
C LYS A 175 -3.20 -11.60 -15.64
N THR A 176 -2.84 -10.45 -15.12
CA THR A 176 -1.58 -9.80 -15.50
C THR A 176 -0.43 -10.70 -15.07
N GLU A 177 0.68 -10.66 -15.80
CA GLU A 177 1.92 -11.40 -15.48
C GLU A 177 2.34 -11.25 -14.00
N TYR A 178 1.98 -10.15 -13.36
CA TYR A 178 2.26 -9.85 -11.96
C TYR A 178 1.39 -10.63 -10.96
N GLN A 179 0.15 -10.95 -11.28
CA GLN A 179 -0.76 -11.65 -10.35
C GLN A 179 -0.31 -13.08 -10.07
N ASN A 180 0.38 -13.72 -11.00
CA ASN A 180 0.96 -15.05 -10.80
C ASN A 180 2.15 -15.09 -9.84
N GLN A 181 2.75 -13.94 -9.52
CA GLN A 181 3.90 -13.81 -8.61
C GLN A 181 3.49 -13.37 -7.20
N LEU A 182 2.23 -12.97 -7.01
CA LEU A 182 1.72 -12.53 -5.72
C LEU A 182 1.66 -13.69 -4.72
N CYS A 183 2.07 -13.41 -3.50
CA CYS A 183 1.95 -14.34 -2.38
C CYS A 183 1.54 -13.59 -1.11
N SER A 184 1.00 -14.33 -0.14
CA SER A 184 0.90 -13.80 1.21
C SER A 184 2.30 -13.65 1.80
N PRO A 185 2.69 -12.44 2.24
CA PRO A 185 4.02 -12.21 2.83
C PRO A 185 4.17 -12.90 4.17
N TRP A 186 3.08 -13.01 4.92
CA TRP A 186 3.05 -13.48 6.29
C TRP A 186 1.74 -14.18 6.66
N GLU A 187 1.79 -14.85 7.78
CA GLU A 187 0.63 -15.27 8.56
C GLU A 187 0.52 -14.40 9.81
N ILE A 188 -0.72 -14.10 10.19
CA ILE A 188 -1.02 -13.31 11.37
C ILE A 188 -1.92 -14.05 12.32
N LYS A 189 -1.77 -13.81 13.63
CA LYS A 189 -2.73 -14.22 14.64
C LYS A 189 -2.96 -13.14 15.67
N SER A 190 -4.16 -13.15 16.26
CA SER A 190 -4.46 -12.41 17.45
C SER A 190 -4.28 -13.31 18.68
N TRP A 191 -4.61 -12.79 19.84
CA TRP A 191 -4.57 -13.47 21.12
C TRP A 191 -5.48 -14.74 21.14
N GLU A 192 -6.60 -14.71 20.42
CA GLU A 192 -7.65 -15.72 20.46
C GLU A 192 -7.83 -16.50 19.14
N THR A 193 -6.99 -16.26 18.16
CA THR A 193 -7.17 -16.85 16.82
C THR A 193 -6.00 -17.70 16.39
N GLU A 194 -6.28 -18.64 15.50
CA GLU A 194 -5.25 -19.36 14.76
C GLU A 194 -4.57 -18.46 13.72
N PHE A 195 -3.40 -18.88 13.26
CA PHE A 195 -2.70 -18.19 12.20
C PHE A 195 -3.51 -18.21 10.89
N LYS A 196 -3.62 -17.06 10.25
CA LYS A 196 -4.21 -16.91 8.91
C LYS A 196 -3.27 -16.13 8.00
N ASN A 197 -3.27 -16.46 6.73
CA ASN A 197 -2.55 -15.71 5.72
C ASN A 197 -3.15 -14.30 5.57
N GLU A 198 -2.28 -13.31 5.45
CA GLU A 198 -2.70 -11.92 5.29
C GLU A 198 -1.75 -11.19 4.33
N GLY A 199 -2.32 -10.19 3.60
CA GLY A 199 -1.59 -9.33 2.70
C GLY A 199 -1.20 -9.93 1.37
N TRP A 200 -0.67 -9.08 0.51
CA TRP A 200 -0.12 -9.41 -0.80
C TRP A 200 1.28 -8.85 -0.95
N SER A 201 2.18 -9.66 -1.47
CA SER A 201 3.54 -9.19 -1.75
C SER A 201 4.16 -9.91 -2.93
N ASP A 202 5.02 -9.18 -3.63
CA ASP A 202 6.00 -9.69 -4.57
C ASP A 202 7.26 -8.82 -4.56
N LYS A 203 8.08 -8.85 -5.60
CA LYS A 203 9.32 -8.05 -5.68
C LYS A 203 9.10 -6.55 -5.73
N LYS A 204 7.90 -6.09 -6.14
CA LYS A 204 7.58 -4.68 -6.37
C LYS A 204 6.32 -4.20 -5.65
N LEU A 205 5.78 -5.01 -4.76
CA LEU A 205 4.58 -4.67 -4.02
C LEU A 205 4.56 -5.30 -2.64
N HIS A 206 4.09 -4.53 -1.69
CA HIS A 206 3.59 -5.00 -0.40
C HIS A 206 2.30 -4.27 -0.08
N ALA A 207 1.26 -4.99 0.28
CA ALA A 207 -0.04 -4.44 0.63
C ALA A 207 -0.69 -5.27 1.74
N SER A 208 -1.14 -4.64 2.82
CA SER A 208 -1.61 -5.30 4.02
C SER A 208 -2.57 -4.43 4.82
N TRP A 209 -3.42 -5.06 5.65
CA TRP A 209 -4.13 -4.35 6.71
C TRP A 209 -3.22 -3.96 7.87
N ILE A 210 -2.12 -4.66 8.05
CA ILE A 210 -1.19 -4.49 9.16
C ILE A 210 -0.30 -3.28 8.93
N HIS A 211 -0.12 -2.51 9.99
CA HIS A 211 0.76 -1.35 10.08
C HIS A 211 1.42 -1.23 11.45
#